data_66f990f00ac73428c4027f9996fbea18
#
_entry.id   66f990f00ac73428c4027f9996fbea18
#
_cell.length_a   1.000
_cell.length_b   1.000
_cell.length_c   1.000
_cell.angle_alpha   90.00
_cell.angle_beta   90.00
_cell.angle_gamma   90.00
#
_symmetry.space_group_name_H-M   'P 1'
#
loop_
_entity.id
_entity.type
_entity.pdbx_description
1 polymer ?
#
loop_
_entity_poly.entity_id
_entity_poly.type
_entity_poly.pdbx_seq_one_letter_code
_entity_poly.pdbx_strand_id
1 'polypeptide(L)'
;MSMKQYISYIIVWVLALGMSGKMAAQTPADTAGTVQNVAPAEQDSVDISLITCSPGTELYQLYGHTALRVREVRQGRRSDWVFNYGTFSFKQKNFMWRFMLGETDYELSVLPYGYFYEEYVREGRAIYEQRLNLTPAEEKALVDALTQNLQPENAVYRYNFFYDNCTTRALRIVAQHVNGKVKWPQGETNKSLRDIVHEYAQNDPWVCFGQDLVLGAEADRPADIHAQMFAPLYAQRYVTEARIVGADGKERFMAAPSLTLLPAVPMPSETTAFTPLVVFSLLLTLVVALTIYEWIKKKYVWQIDALLQFVQGLVGCLVAFLFFFSVHPAVGSNCLLALFNPLPLLFLPWFMKYATNYRRFAGQYVQGLMLAVALLLGLCGLQHYPAEVYLIIAALVVRVVAHFKFLKS
;
A
#
# COMPACT_ATOMS: atom_id res chain seq x y z
N MET A 1 -0.03 -18.68 11.23
CA MET A 1 -1.45 -18.28 11.05
C MET A 1 -2.26 -19.42 10.43
N SER A 2 -3.46 -19.71 10.91
CA SER A 2 -4.27 -20.81 10.34
C SER A 2 -4.92 -20.35 9.03
N MET A 3 -5.26 -21.32 8.15
CA MET A 3 -6.01 -21.08 6.91
C MET A 3 -7.29 -20.25 7.11
N LYS A 4 -7.89 -20.32 8.32
CA LYS A 4 -8.98 -19.44 8.75
C LYS A 4 -8.58 -17.95 8.85
N GLN A 5 -7.34 -17.65 9.15
CA GLN A 5 -6.84 -16.27 9.20
C GLN A 5 -6.61 -15.71 7.79
N TYR A 6 -6.13 -16.52 6.81
CA TYR A 6 -5.96 -16.08 5.42
C TYR A 6 -7.28 -15.89 4.68
N ILE A 7 -8.25 -16.76 4.90
CA ILE A 7 -9.62 -16.55 4.41
C ILE A 7 -10.22 -15.29 5.06
N SER A 8 -9.90 -15.04 6.33
CA SER A 8 -10.23 -13.79 7.03
C SER A 8 -9.56 -12.57 6.37
N TYR A 9 -8.31 -12.67 5.91
CA TYR A 9 -7.62 -11.55 5.25
C TYR A 9 -8.19 -11.25 3.85
N ILE A 10 -8.54 -12.25 3.06
CA ILE A 10 -9.24 -12.04 1.78
C ILE A 10 -10.65 -11.51 2.03
N ILE A 11 -11.35 -12.00 3.06
CA ILE A 11 -12.66 -11.48 3.50
C ILE A 11 -12.51 -10.14 4.22
N VAL A 12 -11.41 -9.88 4.92
CA VAL A 12 -11.11 -8.60 5.59
C VAL A 12 -10.75 -7.52 4.57
N TRP A 13 -10.14 -7.85 3.45
CA TRP A 13 -10.09 -6.94 2.29
C TRP A 13 -11.48 -6.64 1.70
N VAL A 14 -12.41 -7.58 1.82
CA VAL A 14 -13.82 -7.42 1.41
C VAL A 14 -14.70 -6.99 2.60
N LEU A 15 -14.30 -7.27 3.84
CA LEU A 15 -15.13 -7.16 5.06
C LEU A 15 -14.40 -6.54 6.27
N ALA A 16 -13.35 -5.71 6.11
CA ALA A 16 -12.75 -5.02 7.25
C ALA A 16 -13.77 -4.13 8.01
N LEU A 17 -14.88 -4.75 8.36
CA LEU A 17 -15.96 -4.26 9.16
C LEU A 17 -15.82 -4.83 10.57
N GLY A 18 -15.25 -4.02 11.43
CA GLY A 18 -15.51 -4.07 12.85
C GLY A 18 -14.60 -4.95 13.68
N MET A 19 -13.57 -4.35 14.26
CA MET A 19 -13.22 -4.63 15.66
C MET A 19 -12.65 -3.36 16.30
N SER A 20 -13.43 -2.83 17.22
CA SER A 20 -13.11 -1.66 18.04
C SER A 20 -12.24 -2.09 19.22
N GLY A 21 -10.96 -1.77 19.19
CA GLY A 21 -10.11 -1.76 20.38
C GLY A 21 -10.26 -0.40 21.09
N LYS A 22 -10.82 -0.40 22.29
CA LYS A 22 -10.85 0.77 23.18
C LYS A 22 -9.47 0.97 23.78
N MET A 23 -8.78 2.04 23.44
CA MET A 23 -7.69 2.58 24.25
C MET A 23 -8.26 3.68 25.17
N ALA A 24 -8.22 3.41 26.46
CA ALA A 24 -8.50 4.39 27.50
C ALA A 24 -7.27 5.27 27.72
N ALA A 25 -7.43 6.57 27.64
CA ALA A 25 -6.43 7.53 28.03
C ALA A 25 -6.33 7.54 29.56
N GLN A 26 -5.16 7.21 30.11
CA GLN A 26 -4.81 7.45 31.50
C GLN A 26 -3.92 8.67 31.57
N THR A 27 -4.34 9.64 32.36
CA THR A 27 -3.59 10.85 32.73
C THR A 27 -2.56 10.47 33.79
N PRO A 28 -1.27 10.80 33.66
CA PRO A 28 -0.32 10.65 34.76
C PRO A 28 -0.36 11.86 35.71
N ALA A 29 -0.28 11.57 37.01
CA ALA A 29 -0.22 12.54 38.06
C ALA A 29 1.19 13.20 38.16
N ASP A 30 1.19 14.49 38.51
CA ASP A 30 2.35 15.31 38.83
C ASP A 30 3.17 14.72 40.00
N THR A 31 4.49 14.63 39.81
CA THR A 31 5.45 14.60 40.89
C THR A 31 6.53 15.65 40.65
N ALA A 32 6.44 16.74 41.34
CA ALA A 32 7.46 17.77 41.40
C ALA A 32 8.63 17.31 42.30
N GLY A 33 9.81 17.31 41.77
CA GLY A 33 11.08 17.16 42.48
C GLY A 33 12.09 18.17 42.02
N THR A 34 12.30 19.19 42.82
CA THR A 34 13.24 20.30 42.61
C THR A 34 14.67 19.85 42.85
N VAL A 35 15.56 19.92 41.85
CA VAL A 35 17.01 20.11 42.09
C VAL A 35 17.50 21.17 41.11
N GLN A 36 17.81 22.34 41.65
CA GLN A 36 18.48 23.41 40.90
C GLN A 36 19.97 23.09 40.82
N ASN A 37 20.43 22.73 39.61
CA ASN A 37 21.81 22.95 39.16
C ASN A 37 21.75 23.97 38.03
N VAL A 38 22.22 25.20 38.30
CA VAL A 38 22.34 26.27 37.31
C VAL A 38 23.50 25.93 36.37
N ALA A 39 23.25 25.17 35.35
CA ALA A 39 24.10 25.07 34.16
C ALA A 39 24.02 26.39 33.39
N PRO A 40 25.07 26.80 32.63
CA PRO A 40 25.03 28.02 31.80
C PRO A 40 23.77 27.98 30.92
N ALA A 41 23.09 29.13 30.80
CA ALA A 41 21.88 29.22 30.00
C ALA A 41 22.14 28.65 28.61
N GLU A 42 21.51 27.54 28.29
CA GLU A 42 21.59 26.89 26.97
C GLU A 42 21.02 27.89 25.95
N GLN A 43 21.78 28.18 24.88
CA GLN A 43 21.32 29.11 23.84
C GLN A 43 20.07 28.56 23.17
N ASP A 44 19.12 29.43 22.88
CA ASP A 44 17.93 29.09 22.10
C ASP A 44 18.34 28.45 20.78
N SER A 45 17.82 27.29 20.51
CA SER A 45 18.13 26.49 19.31
C SER A 45 16.94 25.70 18.85
N VAL A 46 16.86 25.49 17.55
CA VAL A 46 15.91 24.58 16.90
C VAL A 46 16.72 23.55 16.12
N ASP A 47 16.28 22.33 16.12
CA ASP A 47 16.92 21.23 15.41
C ASP A 47 15.83 20.33 14.81
N ILE A 48 15.83 20.20 13.50
CA ILE A 48 14.80 19.46 12.77
C ILE A 48 15.42 18.24 12.11
N SER A 49 14.77 17.10 12.29
CA SER A 49 15.21 15.83 11.72
C SER A 49 14.08 15.15 10.94
N LEU A 50 14.47 14.49 9.86
CA LEU A 50 13.62 13.51 9.20
C LEU A 50 13.74 12.20 9.95
N ILE A 51 12.61 11.67 10.40
CA ILE A 51 12.49 10.35 11.02
C ILE A 51 11.97 9.39 9.96
N THR A 52 12.65 8.25 9.82
CA THR A 52 12.20 7.14 8.98
C THR A 52 12.04 5.90 9.85
N CYS A 53 10.89 5.26 9.76
CA CYS A 53 10.59 4.04 10.49
C CYS A 53 10.49 2.85 9.54
N SER A 54 11.05 1.71 9.97
CA SER A 54 11.02 0.50 9.17
C SER A 54 9.60 -0.04 8.97
N PRO A 55 9.37 -0.90 7.96
CA PRO A 55 8.15 -1.67 7.82
C PRO A 55 7.73 -2.39 9.08
N GLY A 56 6.41 -2.60 9.24
CA GLY A 56 5.80 -3.40 10.29
C GLY A 56 5.02 -4.57 9.71
N THR A 57 4.35 -5.33 10.57
CA THR A 57 3.57 -6.53 10.19
C THR A 57 2.16 -6.23 9.73
N GLU A 58 1.61 -5.10 10.19
CA GLU A 58 0.27 -4.71 9.78
C GLU A 58 0.27 -4.13 8.37
N LEU A 59 -0.80 -4.36 7.62
CA LEU A 59 -0.89 -3.97 6.22
C LEU A 59 -0.62 -2.46 5.98
N TYR A 60 -1.13 -1.59 6.87
CA TYR A 60 -0.90 -0.15 6.80
C TYR A 60 0.51 0.28 7.21
N GLN A 61 1.28 -0.61 7.86
CA GLN A 61 2.68 -0.39 8.25
C GLN A 61 3.67 -0.98 7.25
N LEU A 62 3.19 -1.70 6.24
CA LEU A 62 4.01 -2.51 5.33
C LEU A 62 5.13 -1.70 4.65
N TYR A 63 4.89 -0.42 4.39
CA TYR A 63 5.87 0.45 3.71
C TYR A 63 6.74 1.25 4.68
N GLY A 64 6.51 1.16 5.98
CA GLY A 64 7.17 1.99 6.97
C GLY A 64 6.46 3.33 7.18
N HIS A 65 7.18 4.32 7.72
CA HIS A 65 6.63 5.64 8.00
C HIS A 65 7.69 6.72 7.93
N THR A 66 7.29 7.96 7.64
CA THR A 66 8.14 9.15 7.70
C THR A 66 7.47 10.23 8.52
N ALA A 67 8.24 10.86 9.42
CA ALA A 67 7.80 11.97 10.25
C ALA A 67 8.89 13.07 10.34
N LEU A 68 8.52 14.23 10.82
CA LEU A 68 9.47 15.31 11.14
C LEU A 68 9.55 15.47 12.65
N ARG A 69 10.76 15.38 13.22
CA ARG A 69 11.04 15.62 14.63
C ARG A 69 11.60 17.03 14.80
N VAL A 70 11.02 17.79 15.70
CA VAL A 70 11.44 19.12 16.06
C VAL A 70 11.89 19.13 17.51
N ARG A 71 13.17 19.39 17.75
CA ARG A 71 13.75 19.63 19.08
C ARG A 71 13.98 21.11 19.23
N GLU A 72 13.54 21.68 20.32
CA GLU A 72 13.66 23.08 20.58
C GLU A 72 14.14 23.35 21.99
N VAL A 73 15.08 24.28 22.12
CA VAL A 73 15.48 24.90 23.39
C VAL A 73 15.09 26.35 23.33
N ARG A 74 14.21 26.78 24.23
CA ARG A 74 13.82 28.18 24.38
C ARG A 74 13.87 28.57 25.86
N GLN A 75 14.66 29.57 26.19
CA GLN A 75 14.79 30.08 27.56
C GLN A 75 15.07 28.96 28.58
N GLY A 76 15.94 28.01 28.21
CA GLY A 76 16.30 26.85 29.02
C GLY A 76 15.22 25.75 29.13
N ARG A 77 14.08 25.88 28.46
CA ARG A 77 13.05 24.82 28.34
C ARG A 77 13.32 24.00 27.10
N ARG A 78 13.32 22.68 27.24
CA ARG A 78 13.48 21.74 26.13
C ARG A 78 12.13 21.17 25.74
N SER A 79 11.86 21.10 24.44
CA SER A 79 10.73 20.39 23.86
C SER A 79 11.20 19.46 22.73
N ASP A 80 10.49 18.35 22.53
CA ASP A 80 10.82 17.32 21.55
C ASP A 80 9.53 16.72 21.02
N TRP A 81 9.16 17.12 19.82
CA TRP A 81 7.88 16.83 19.20
C TRP A 81 8.07 16.15 17.85
N VAL A 82 7.14 15.24 17.53
CA VAL A 82 7.07 14.58 16.22
C VAL A 82 5.79 15.02 15.52
N PHE A 83 5.96 15.51 14.32
CA PHE A 83 4.90 15.89 13.39
C PHE A 83 4.66 14.75 12.42
N ASN A 84 3.50 14.11 12.52
CA ASN A 84 3.10 12.93 11.76
C ASN A 84 2.06 13.29 10.71
N TYR A 85 2.45 13.32 9.44
CA TYR A 85 1.49 13.25 8.35
C TYR A 85 0.98 11.81 8.19
N GLY A 86 -0.27 11.64 7.77
CA GLY A 86 -0.82 10.32 7.53
C GLY A 86 -1.52 9.70 8.73
N THR A 87 -1.79 10.47 9.77
CA THR A 87 -2.65 10.01 10.87
C THR A 87 -4.09 9.87 10.38
N PHE A 88 -4.72 8.75 10.71
CA PHE A 88 -6.11 8.48 10.32
C PHE A 88 -6.85 7.71 11.42
N SER A 89 -8.16 7.66 11.31
CA SER A 89 -9.00 6.91 12.25
C SER A 89 -9.97 6.00 11.51
N PHE A 90 -9.98 4.72 11.83
CA PHE A 90 -10.98 3.75 11.37
C PHE A 90 -12.40 4.09 11.82
N LYS A 91 -12.56 5.00 12.80
CA LYS A 91 -13.88 5.45 13.30
C LYS A 91 -14.53 6.52 12.42
N GLN A 92 -13.85 7.01 11.37
CA GLN A 92 -14.45 7.93 10.41
C GLN A 92 -15.69 7.29 9.78
N LYS A 93 -16.75 8.09 9.61
CA LYS A 93 -17.99 7.60 9.00
C LYS A 93 -17.72 7.05 7.59
N ASN A 94 -18.17 5.82 7.34
CA ASN A 94 -18.01 5.13 6.06
C ASN A 94 -16.52 4.96 5.63
N PHE A 95 -15.60 4.82 6.59
CA PHE A 95 -14.15 4.74 6.32
C PHE A 95 -13.82 3.75 5.20
N MET A 96 -14.31 2.50 5.28
CA MET A 96 -14.01 1.46 4.28
C MET A 96 -14.47 1.85 2.87
N TRP A 97 -15.67 2.43 2.77
CA TRP A 97 -16.22 2.86 1.49
C TRP A 97 -15.39 4.01 0.89
N ARG A 98 -15.05 5.00 1.71
CA ARG A 98 -14.18 6.11 1.31
C ARG A 98 -12.78 5.64 0.97
N PHE A 99 -12.25 4.67 1.71
CA PHE A 99 -10.94 4.06 1.40
C PHE A 99 -10.96 3.38 0.03
N MET A 100 -11.97 2.57 -0.28
CA MET A 100 -12.10 1.93 -1.60
C MET A 100 -12.22 2.96 -2.74
N LEU A 101 -12.89 4.07 -2.50
CA LEU A 101 -13.01 5.17 -3.46
C LEU A 101 -11.72 6.00 -3.59
N GLY A 102 -10.75 5.87 -2.70
CA GLY A 102 -9.58 6.75 -2.62
C GLY A 102 -9.90 8.13 -2.05
N GLU A 103 -10.98 8.23 -1.29
CA GLU A 103 -11.51 9.48 -0.71
C GLU A 103 -11.27 9.60 0.79
N THR A 104 -10.30 8.86 1.34
CA THR A 104 -10.00 8.91 2.76
C THR A 104 -9.24 10.19 3.09
N ASP A 105 -9.69 10.88 4.12
CA ASP A 105 -9.00 12.03 4.66
C ASP A 105 -8.08 11.58 5.79
N TYR A 106 -6.86 12.08 5.75
CA TYR A 106 -5.83 11.90 6.74
C TYR A 106 -5.47 13.26 7.31
N GLU A 107 -4.79 13.29 8.45
CA GLU A 107 -4.44 14.53 9.12
C GLU A 107 -2.97 14.57 9.56
N LEU A 108 -2.47 15.79 9.75
CA LEU A 108 -1.24 16.03 10.47
C LEU A 108 -1.53 15.99 11.97
N SER A 109 -0.84 15.13 12.70
CA SER A 109 -0.85 15.12 14.16
C SER A 109 0.52 15.45 14.73
N VAL A 110 0.54 15.87 15.99
CA VAL A 110 1.76 16.12 16.74
C VAL A 110 1.71 15.40 18.08
N LEU A 111 2.83 14.79 18.48
CA LEU A 111 2.96 14.11 19.78
C LEU A 111 4.39 14.23 20.31
N PRO A 112 4.61 14.14 21.64
CA PRO A 112 5.93 14.07 22.22
C PRO A 112 6.73 12.88 21.69
N TYR A 113 8.02 13.08 21.39
CA TYR A 113 8.89 12.02 20.86
C TYR A 113 8.93 10.76 21.73
N GLY A 114 8.83 10.89 23.06
CA GLY A 114 8.82 9.73 23.94
C GLY A 114 7.69 8.74 23.63
N TYR A 115 6.47 9.23 23.40
CA TYR A 115 5.33 8.37 23.03
C TYR A 115 5.51 7.74 21.64
N PHE A 116 6.05 8.51 20.69
CA PHE A 116 6.39 7.99 19.38
C PHE A 116 7.42 6.86 19.47
N TYR A 117 8.50 7.06 20.24
CA TYR A 117 9.55 6.07 20.45
C TYR A 117 9.02 4.78 21.08
N GLU A 118 8.21 4.90 22.14
CA GLU A 118 7.61 3.75 22.84
C GLU A 118 6.69 2.91 21.94
N GLU A 119 5.97 3.54 21.00
CA GLU A 119 5.15 2.84 20.03
C GLU A 119 6.00 1.91 19.18
N TYR A 120 7.10 2.40 18.59
CA TYR A 120 7.99 1.60 17.76
C TYR A 120 8.78 0.55 18.53
N VAL A 121 9.10 0.80 19.80
CA VAL A 121 9.66 -0.23 20.69
C VAL A 121 8.68 -1.39 20.86
N ARG A 122 7.41 -1.11 21.13
CA ARG A 122 6.37 -2.15 21.26
C ARG A 122 6.14 -2.93 19.97
N GLU A 123 6.27 -2.26 18.82
CA GLU A 123 6.11 -2.89 17.51
C GLU A 123 7.38 -3.60 17.02
N GLY A 124 8.52 -3.45 17.70
CA GLY A 124 9.81 -4.02 17.28
C GLY A 124 10.37 -3.43 15.99
N ARG A 125 9.95 -2.21 15.62
CA ARG A 125 10.33 -1.53 14.38
C ARG A 125 11.49 -0.59 14.60
N ALA A 126 12.36 -0.46 13.58
CA ALA A 126 13.47 0.49 13.64
C ALA A 126 13.02 1.94 13.50
N ILE A 127 13.79 2.84 14.15
CA ILE A 127 13.71 4.28 13.94
C ILE A 127 15.09 4.77 13.48
N TYR A 128 15.09 5.45 12.36
CA TYR A 128 16.27 6.12 11.78
C TYR A 128 16.04 7.63 11.82
N GLU A 129 17.09 8.39 12.14
CA GLU A 129 17.08 9.86 12.18
C GLU A 129 18.10 10.44 11.23
N GLN A 130 17.70 11.44 10.46
CA GLN A 130 18.56 12.25 9.62
C GLN A 130 18.35 13.73 9.98
N ARG A 131 19.34 14.32 10.67
CA ARG A 131 19.29 15.74 11.00
C ARG A 131 19.37 16.56 9.71
N LEU A 132 18.42 17.48 9.50
CA LEU A 132 18.40 18.36 8.35
C LEU A 132 19.43 19.49 8.50
N ASN A 133 20.19 19.80 7.45
CA ASN A 133 21.18 20.87 7.43
C ASN A 133 20.53 22.20 7.03
N LEU A 134 19.63 22.69 7.90
CA LEU A 134 18.91 23.94 7.71
C LEU A 134 19.66 25.10 8.38
N THR A 135 19.50 26.30 7.85
CA THR A 135 19.90 27.53 8.53
C THR A 135 18.86 27.90 9.58
N PRO A 136 19.19 28.72 10.60
CA PRO A 136 18.21 29.17 11.61
C PRO A 136 16.96 29.84 11.01
N ALA A 137 17.09 30.52 9.88
CA ALA A 137 15.97 31.14 9.19
C ALA A 137 15.04 30.07 8.53
N GLU A 138 15.64 29.02 7.95
CA GLU A 138 14.90 27.89 7.35
C GLU A 138 14.22 27.03 8.42
N GLU A 139 14.91 26.78 9.55
CA GLU A 139 14.34 26.07 10.70
C GLU A 139 13.10 26.79 11.23
N LYS A 140 13.23 28.12 11.42
CA LYS A 140 12.08 28.92 11.84
C LYS A 140 10.94 28.87 10.84
N ALA A 141 11.22 29.05 9.55
CA ALA A 141 10.21 29.02 8.50
C ALA A 141 9.50 27.67 8.43
N LEU A 142 10.24 26.57 8.59
CA LEU A 142 9.68 25.22 8.59
C LEU A 142 8.82 24.96 9.83
N VAL A 143 9.24 25.39 11.03
CA VAL A 143 8.44 25.29 12.25
C VAL A 143 7.14 26.11 12.14
N ASP A 144 7.23 27.33 11.63
CA ASP A 144 6.07 28.19 11.40
C ASP A 144 5.07 27.52 10.44
N ALA A 145 5.57 26.92 9.34
CA ALA A 145 4.74 26.18 8.37
C ALA A 145 4.12 24.92 8.96
N LEU A 146 4.85 24.13 9.75
CA LEU A 146 4.32 22.96 10.43
C LEU A 146 3.22 23.37 11.43
N THR A 147 3.44 24.47 12.16
CA THR A 147 2.45 25.02 13.10
C THR A 147 1.19 25.49 12.37
N GLN A 148 1.35 26.12 11.20
CA GLN A 148 0.22 26.52 10.35
C GLN A 148 -0.55 25.29 9.82
N ASN A 149 0.15 24.23 9.44
CA ASN A 149 -0.48 22.99 8.97
C ASN A 149 -1.23 22.24 10.08
N LEU A 150 -0.94 22.49 11.35
CA LEU A 150 -1.72 21.93 12.48
C LEU A 150 -3.04 22.65 12.73
N GLN A 151 -3.29 23.82 12.13
CA GLN A 151 -4.56 24.49 12.29
C GLN A 151 -5.69 23.62 11.70
N PRO A 152 -6.86 23.56 12.32
CA PRO A 152 -7.94 22.65 11.91
C PRO A 152 -8.31 22.75 10.42
N GLU A 153 -8.21 23.96 9.85
CA GLU A 153 -8.50 24.21 8.43
C GLU A 153 -7.44 23.67 7.46
N ASN A 154 -6.21 23.39 7.96
CA ASN A 154 -5.06 22.93 7.15
C ASN A 154 -4.64 21.49 7.47
N ALA A 155 -5.00 20.97 8.66
CA ALA A 155 -4.48 19.70 9.17
C ALA A 155 -4.97 18.50 8.33
N VAL A 156 -6.19 18.58 7.82
CA VAL A 156 -6.84 17.48 7.06
C VAL A 156 -6.52 17.58 5.58
N TYR A 157 -6.18 16.43 4.99
CA TYR A 157 -5.89 16.35 3.56
C TYR A 157 -6.33 15.02 2.94
N ARG A 158 -6.56 15.03 1.62
CA ARG A 158 -6.85 13.83 0.86
C ARG A 158 -5.56 13.02 0.68
N TYR A 159 -5.53 11.83 1.24
CA TYR A 159 -4.38 10.93 1.14
C TYR A 159 -4.32 10.30 -0.25
N ASN A 160 -3.11 10.23 -0.79
CA ASN A 160 -2.82 9.51 -2.01
C ASN A 160 -1.57 8.65 -1.80
N PHE A 161 -1.71 7.34 -1.93
CA PHE A 161 -0.69 6.38 -1.55
C PHE A 161 0.68 6.64 -2.22
N PHE A 162 0.70 6.93 -3.52
CA PHE A 162 1.95 7.16 -4.24
C PHE A 162 2.38 8.64 -4.25
N TYR A 163 1.43 9.58 -4.28
CA TYR A 163 1.75 10.97 -4.63
C TYR A 163 1.55 11.98 -3.50
N ASP A 164 0.80 11.62 -2.45
CA ASP A 164 0.54 12.55 -1.32
C ASP A 164 0.34 11.79 0.00
N ASN A 165 1.43 11.17 0.47
CA ASN A 165 1.47 10.37 1.70
C ASN A 165 2.34 11.01 2.79
N CYS A 166 2.58 10.30 3.90
CA CYS A 166 3.41 10.77 5.02
C CYS A 166 4.81 11.19 4.58
N THR A 167 5.42 10.45 3.64
CA THR A 167 6.78 10.70 3.15
C THR A 167 6.82 11.89 2.20
N THR A 168 5.99 11.86 1.15
CA THR A 168 5.99 12.90 0.11
C THR A 168 5.59 14.26 0.68
N ARG A 169 4.68 14.31 1.67
CA ARG A 169 4.32 15.57 2.36
C ARG A 169 5.44 16.10 3.21
N ALA A 170 6.08 15.24 4.03
CA ALA A 170 7.22 15.66 4.86
C ALA A 170 8.37 16.19 4.00
N LEU A 171 8.71 15.53 2.89
CA LEU A 171 9.76 15.99 1.99
C LEU A 171 9.36 17.28 1.25
N ARG A 172 8.12 17.41 0.84
CA ARG A 172 7.60 18.60 0.15
C ARG A 172 7.68 19.84 1.02
N ILE A 173 7.23 19.74 2.28
CA ILE A 173 7.27 20.90 3.19
C ILE A 173 8.71 21.31 3.49
N VAL A 174 9.64 20.36 3.66
CA VAL A 174 11.07 20.67 3.84
C VAL A 174 11.62 21.36 2.59
N ALA A 175 11.39 20.81 1.40
CA ALA A 175 11.90 21.36 0.14
C ALA A 175 11.33 22.76 -0.19
N GLN A 176 10.13 23.09 0.29
CA GLN A 176 9.52 24.41 0.11
C GLN A 176 10.08 25.49 1.06
N HIS A 177 10.72 25.09 2.17
CA HIS A 177 11.19 26.02 3.19
C HIS A 177 12.72 26.10 3.29
N VAL A 178 13.44 25.54 2.32
CA VAL A 178 14.87 25.79 2.15
C VAL A 178 15.12 27.05 1.31
N ASN A 179 16.14 27.81 1.63
CA ASN A 179 16.56 28.97 0.83
C ASN A 179 17.41 28.50 -0.35
N GLY A 180 16.75 28.28 -1.49
CA GLY A 180 17.34 27.75 -2.70
C GLY A 180 16.52 26.63 -3.32
N LYS A 181 17.18 25.64 -3.91
CA LYS A 181 16.55 24.48 -4.56
C LYS A 181 17.16 23.18 -4.05
N VAL A 182 16.33 22.17 -3.87
CA VAL A 182 16.83 20.81 -3.59
C VAL A 182 17.23 20.17 -4.91
N LYS A 183 18.50 19.76 -5.00
CA LYS A 183 19.06 18.95 -6.07
C LYS A 183 19.05 17.49 -5.62
N TRP A 184 18.14 16.73 -6.16
CA TRP A 184 18.03 15.32 -5.87
C TRP A 184 19.09 14.50 -6.63
N PRO A 185 19.55 13.37 -6.10
CA PRO A 185 20.44 12.46 -6.82
C PRO A 185 19.71 11.81 -8.02
N GLN A 186 20.45 11.09 -8.84
CA GLN A 186 19.83 10.25 -9.84
C GLN A 186 19.18 9.04 -9.16
N GLY A 187 17.88 8.83 -9.43
CA GLY A 187 17.15 7.64 -8.95
C GLY A 187 17.50 6.38 -9.75
N GLU A 188 17.02 5.25 -9.28
CA GLU A 188 17.10 3.99 -10.03
C GLU A 188 16.12 4.05 -11.21
N THR A 189 16.65 4.12 -12.43
CA THR A 189 15.85 4.40 -13.65
C THR A 189 15.00 3.22 -14.12
N ASN A 190 15.25 2.01 -13.61
CA ASN A 190 14.64 0.78 -14.12
C ASN A 190 13.55 0.20 -13.20
N LYS A 191 13.25 0.84 -12.08
CA LYS A 191 12.20 0.38 -11.14
C LYS A 191 10.87 1.04 -11.45
N SER A 192 9.82 0.23 -11.46
CA SER A 192 8.44 0.67 -11.46
C SER A 192 7.90 0.85 -10.02
N LEU A 193 6.73 1.47 -9.89
CA LEU A 193 6.04 1.51 -8.59
C LEU A 193 5.66 0.10 -8.11
N ARG A 194 5.29 -0.82 -9.03
CA ARG A 194 5.00 -2.21 -8.71
C ARG A 194 6.22 -2.94 -8.17
N ASP A 195 7.40 -2.73 -8.75
CA ASP A 195 8.63 -3.35 -8.25
C ASP A 195 8.91 -2.95 -6.80
N ILE A 196 8.73 -1.65 -6.48
CA ILE A 196 8.89 -1.16 -5.11
C ILE A 196 7.83 -1.78 -4.18
N VAL A 197 6.56 -1.84 -4.62
CA VAL A 197 5.48 -2.49 -3.87
C VAL A 197 5.83 -3.95 -3.56
N HIS A 198 6.35 -4.70 -4.52
CA HIS A 198 6.76 -6.11 -4.35
C HIS A 198 7.92 -6.24 -3.37
N GLU A 199 8.90 -5.34 -3.35
CA GLU A 199 10.00 -5.37 -2.37
C GLU A 199 9.49 -5.35 -0.93
N TYR A 200 8.45 -4.58 -0.65
CA TYR A 200 7.85 -4.49 0.69
C TYR A 200 6.90 -5.66 1.00
N ALA A 201 6.24 -6.20 -0.01
CA ALA A 201 5.25 -7.27 0.16
C ALA A 201 5.85 -8.70 0.02
N GLN A 202 7.14 -8.84 -0.34
CA GLN A 202 7.77 -10.14 -0.70
C GLN A 202 7.63 -11.23 0.38
N ASN A 203 7.50 -10.84 1.65
CA ASN A 203 7.35 -11.78 2.77
C ASN A 203 5.90 -12.25 2.98
N ASP A 204 4.94 -11.65 2.30
CA ASP A 204 3.53 -12.05 2.32
C ASP A 204 3.00 -12.22 0.89
N PRO A 205 3.11 -13.43 0.32
CA PRO A 205 2.70 -13.70 -1.06
C PRO A 205 1.22 -13.40 -1.34
N TRP A 206 0.33 -13.50 -0.35
CA TRP A 206 -1.08 -13.19 -0.52
C TRP A 206 -1.34 -11.70 -0.57
N VAL A 207 -0.62 -10.91 0.22
CA VAL A 207 -0.65 -9.44 0.14
C VAL A 207 -0.11 -8.99 -1.20
N CYS A 208 1.04 -9.53 -1.64
CA CYS A 208 1.63 -9.23 -2.94
C CYS A 208 0.65 -9.51 -4.09
N PHE A 209 0.06 -10.72 -4.12
CA PHE A 209 -0.95 -11.10 -5.10
C PHE A 209 -2.19 -10.20 -5.06
N GLY A 210 -2.67 -9.86 -3.85
CA GLY A 210 -3.82 -8.94 -3.68
C GLY A 210 -3.53 -7.55 -4.24
N GLN A 211 -2.32 -7.03 -4.03
CA GLN A 211 -1.88 -5.75 -4.60
C GLN A 211 -1.80 -5.81 -6.12
N ASP A 212 -1.31 -6.92 -6.69
CA ASP A 212 -1.28 -7.13 -8.13
C ASP A 212 -2.66 -7.15 -8.78
N LEU A 213 -3.68 -7.62 -8.07
CA LEU A 213 -5.06 -7.60 -8.57
C LEU A 213 -5.66 -6.19 -8.68
N VAL A 214 -5.20 -5.25 -7.84
CA VAL A 214 -5.73 -3.87 -7.82
C VAL A 214 -4.88 -2.87 -8.60
N LEU A 215 -3.57 -3.08 -8.68
CA LEU A 215 -2.66 -2.21 -9.41
C LEU A 215 -2.75 -2.46 -10.92
N GLY A 216 -3.02 -1.41 -11.68
CA GLY A 216 -3.07 -1.44 -13.14
C GLY A 216 -1.72 -1.13 -13.81
N ALA A 217 -1.76 -1.00 -15.12
CA ALA A 217 -0.60 -0.78 -15.99
C ALA A 217 0.21 0.49 -15.68
N GLU A 218 -0.39 1.49 -15.05
CA GLU A 218 0.34 2.70 -14.65
C GLU A 218 1.44 2.38 -13.62
N ALA A 219 1.20 1.41 -12.73
CA ALA A 219 2.18 1.00 -11.73
C ALA A 219 3.41 0.30 -12.34
N ASP A 220 3.33 -0.16 -13.60
CA ASP A 220 4.42 -0.85 -14.30
C ASP A 220 5.36 0.11 -15.06
N ARG A 221 5.00 1.40 -15.11
CA ARG A 221 5.85 2.41 -15.75
C ARG A 221 7.08 2.70 -14.90
N PRO A 222 8.25 2.98 -15.53
CA PRO A 222 9.41 3.42 -14.79
C PRO A 222 9.08 4.63 -13.90
N ALA A 223 9.36 4.50 -12.61
CA ALA A 223 9.14 5.54 -11.62
C ALA A 223 10.36 6.46 -11.55
N ASP A 224 10.17 7.76 -11.65
CA ASP A 224 11.21 8.72 -11.37
C ASP A 224 11.53 8.77 -9.87
N ILE A 225 12.57 9.50 -9.50
CA ILE A 225 13.01 9.59 -8.10
C ILE A 225 11.91 10.14 -7.18
N HIS A 226 11.09 11.08 -7.67
CA HIS A 226 10.00 11.66 -6.87
C HIS A 226 8.89 10.64 -6.64
N ALA A 227 8.56 9.85 -7.66
CA ALA A 227 7.62 8.76 -7.54
C ALA A 227 8.13 7.66 -6.60
N GLN A 228 9.43 7.29 -6.67
CA GLN A 228 10.04 6.29 -5.78
C GLN A 228 10.03 6.72 -4.31
N MET A 229 10.13 8.02 -4.03
CA MET A 229 10.11 8.57 -2.67
C MET A 229 8.74 8.48 -1.97
N PHE A 230 7.73 7.82 -2.56
CA PHE A 230 6.55 7.46 -1.79
C PHE A 230 6.90 6.48 -0.66
N ALA A 231 7.94 5.67 -0.85
CA ALA A 231 8.41 4.70 0.11
C ALA A 231 9.45 5.32 1.06
N PRO A 232 9.23 5.24 2.40
CA PRO A 232 10.08 5.89 3.39
C PRO A 232 11.57 5.56 3.30
N LEU A 233 11.94 4.29 3.08
CA LEU A 233 13.35 3.89 2.98
C LEU A 233 14.02 4.39 1.70
N TYR A 234 13.28 4.53 0.61
CA TYR A 234 13.77 5.17 -0.62
C TYR A 234 14.02 6.66 -0.40
N ALA A 235 13.06 7.33 0.25
CA ALA A 235 13.21 8.74 0.62
C ALA A 235 14.42 8.97 1.54
N GLN A 236 14.60 8.14 2.57
CA GLN A 236 15.75 8.19 3.47
C GLN A 236 17.09 8.11 2.70
N ARG A 237 17.20 7.17 1.76
CA ARG A 237 18.39 7.00 0.93
C ARG A 237 18.65 8.25 0.08
N TYR A 238 17.64 8.76 -0.62
CA TYR A 238 17.79 9.91 -1.49
C TYR A 238 18.04 11.21 -0.74
N VAL A 239 17.47 11.40 0.45
CA VAL A 239 17.76 12.55 1.32
C VAL A 239 19.22 12.58 1.76
N THR A 240 19.85 11.41 2.00
CA THR A 240 21.28 11.32 2.35
C THR A 240 22.18 11.95 1.26
N GLU A 241 21.80 11.77 -0.01
CA GLU A 241 22.58 12.22 -1.17
C GLU A 241 22.14 13.60 -1.70
N ALA A 242 20.93 14.05 -1.34
CA ALA A 242 20.37 15.29 -1.80
C ALA A 242 21.17 16.50 -1.31
N ARG A 243 21.19 17.55 -2.13
CA ARG A 243 21.88 18.80 -1.83
C ARG A 243 20.92 19.99 -1.93
N ILE A 244 21.11 20.94 -1.05
CA ILE A 244 20.48 22.25 -1.15
C ILE A 244 21.44 23.18 -1.87
N VAL A 245 20.99 23.72 -2.99
CA VAL A 245 21.73 24.74 -3.78
C VAL A 245 21.18 26.11 -3.42
N GLY A 246 21.96 26.89 -2.67
CA GLY A 246 21.57 28.23 -2.25
C GLY A 246 21.48 29.22 -3.42
N ALA A 247 20.90 30.38 -3.16
CA ALA A 247 20.83 31.47 -4.15
C ALA A 247 22.21 31.98 -4.56
N ASP A 248 23.22 31.78 -3.73
CA ASP A 248 24.64 32.11 -3.98
C ASP A 248 25.38 31.02 -4.79
N GLY A 249 24.68 29.97 -5.20
CA GLY A 249 25.22 28.82 -5.93
C GLY A 249 26.00 27.82 -5.07
N LYS A 250 26.12 28.05 -3.76
CA LYS A 250 26.78 27.08 -2.87
C LYS A 250 25.88 25.88 -2.61
N GLU A 251 26.50 24.70 -2.64
CA GLU A 251 25.84 23.45 -2.33
C GLU A 251 26.16 22.98 -0.91
N ARG A 252 25.15 22.48 -0.19
CA ARG A 252 25.30 21.74 1.06
C ARG A 252 24.47 20.47 1.04
N PHE A 253 24.86 19.43 1.76
CA PHE A 253 23.99 18.26 1.92
C PHE A 253 22.68 18.65 2.58
N MET A 254 21.56 18.06 2.13
CA MET A 254 20.22 18.30 2.67
C MET A 254 20.11 17.81 4.12
N ALA A 255 20.73 16.68 4.43
CA ALA A 255 20.71 16.09 5.75
C ALA A 255 22.07 15.46 6.11
N ALA A 256 22.29 15.24 7.40
CA ALA A 256 23.37 14.42 7.91
C ALA A 256 23.13 12.94 7.56
N PRO A 257 24.19 12.09 7.63
CA PRO A 257 24.03 10.65 7.50
C PRO A 257 22.99 10.09 8.48
N SER A 258 22.29 9.04 8.06
CA SER A 258 21.27 8.41 8.88
C SER A 258 21.85 7.75 10.13
N LEU A 259 21.25 8.04 11.29
CA LEU A 259 21.57 7.45 12.59
C LEU A 259 20.45 6.49 13.00
N THR A 260 20.78 5.28 13.44
CA THR A 260 19.80 4.35 14.01
C THR A 260 19.56 4.71 15.47
N LEU A 261 18.35 5.19 15.79
CA LEU A 261 17.93 5.49 17.16
C LEU A 261 17.36 4.26 17.87
N LEU A 262 16.67 3.42 17.12
CA LEU A 262 16.09 2.15 17.56
C LEU A 262 16.35 1.10 16.49
N PRO A 263 17.06 0.01 16.79
CA PRO A 263 17.20 -1.09 15.85
C PRO A 263 15.91 -1.92 15.76
N ALA A 264 15.64 -2.50 14.58
CA ALA A 264 14.52 -3.45 14.44
C ALA A 264 14.79 -4.73 15.23
N VAL A 265 13.75 -5.26 15.85
CA VAL A 265 13.78 -6.62 16.39
C VAL A 265 13.42 -7.58 15.27
N PRO A 266 14.27 -8.58 14.96
CA PRO A 266 13.93 -9.57 13.96
C PRO A 266 12.62 -10.28 14.32
N MET A 267 11.61 -10.14 13.46
CA MET A 267 10.37 -10.87 13.62
C MET A 267 10.43 -12.17 12.82
N PRO A 268 9.92 -13.29 13.37
CA PRO A 268 9.82 -14.53 12.61
C PRO A 268 8.94 -14.30 11.39
N SER A 269 9.48 -14.56 10.19
CA SER A 269 8.63 -14.61 9.00
C SER A 269 7.80 -15.89 9.06
N GLU A 270 6.48 -15.75 9.17
CA GLU A 270 5.58 -16.89 9.03
C GLU A 270 5.51 -17.30 7.54
N THR A 271 6.28 -18.31 7.18
CA THR A 271 6.17 -18.89 5.82
C THR A 271 4.92 -19.74 5.71
N THR A 272 4.01 -19.36 4.81
CA THR A 272 2.85 -20.20 4.50
C THR A 272 3.19 -21.21 3.41
N ALA A 273 2.84 -22.50 3.63
CA ALA A 273 2.94 -23.51 2.60
C ALA A 273 1.93 -23.32 1.46
N PHE A 274 0.82 -22.63 1.73
CA PHE A 274 -0.25 -22.37 0.76
C PHE A 274 -0.12 -20.95 0.18
N THR A 275 0.94 -20.75 -0.61
CA THR A 275 1.09 -19.51 -1.38
C THR A 275 0.04 -19.43 -2.50
N PRO A 276 -0.26 -18.21 -3.04
CA PRO A 276 -1.16 -18.06 -4.20
C PRO A 276 -0.75 -19.00 -5.35
N LEU A 277 0.55 -19.07 -5.65
CA LEU A 277 1.07 -19.92 -6.72
C LEU A 277 0.72 -21.40 -6.50
N VAL A 278 0.88 -21.91 -5.28
CA VAL A 278 0.51 -23.30 -4.93
C VAL A 278 -1.00 -23.51 -5.07
N VAL A 279 -1.80 -22.59 -4.53
CA VAL A 279 -3.26 -22.71 -4.56
C VAL A 279 -3.81 -22.69 -5.99
N PHE A 280 -3.34 -21.77 -6.84
CA PHE A 280 -3.81 -21.69 -8.22
C PHE A 280 -3.23 -22.81 -9.12
N SER A 281 -2.05 -23.34 -8.82
CA SER A 281 -1.51 -24.54 -9.46
C SER A 281 -2.36 -25.78 -9.12
N LEU A 282 -2.77 -25.94 -7.87
CA LEU A 282 -3.70 -26.99 -7.44
C LEU A 282 -5.06 -26.83 -8.10
N LEU A 283 -5.60 -25.61 -8.17
CA LEU A 283 -6.85 -25.32 -8.86
C LEU A 283 -6.80 -25.76 -10.32
N LEU A 284 -5.75 -25.36 -11.07
CA LEU A 284 -5.56 -25.77 -12.45
C LEU A 284 -5.49 -27.29 -12.59
N THR A 285 -4.70 -27.95 -11.72
CA THR A 285 -4.57 -29.42 -11.71
C THR A 285 -5.91 -30.11 -11.50
N LEU A 286 -6.70 -29.64 -10.51
CA LEU A 286 -8.03 -30.18 -10.22
C LEU A 286 -9.00 -29.96 -11.39
N VAL A 287 -8.98 -28.78 -12.01
CA VAL A 287 -9.81 -28.46 -13.19
C VAL A 287 -9.45 -29.34 -14.37
N VAL A 288 -8.17 -29.57 -14.64
CA VAL A 288 -7.72 -30.47 -15.72
C VAL A 288 -8.12 -31.92 -15.41
N ALA A 289 -7.88 -32.40 -14.19
CA ALA A 289 -8.26 -33.76 -13.77
C ALA A 289 -9.78 -33.98 -13.88
N LEU A 290 -10.58 -33.01 -13.44
CA LEU A 290 -12.03 -33.04 -13.62
C LEU A 290 -12.43 -33.13 -15.09
N THR A 291 -11.82 -32.32 -15.95
CA THR A 291 -12.11 -32.29 -17.38
C THR A 291 -11.76 -33.64 -18.06
N ILE A 292 -10.62 -34.24 -17.65
CA ILE A 292 -10.26 -35.60 -18.10
C ILE A 292 -11.31 -36.65 -17.62
N TYR A 293 -11.70 -36.57 -16.36
CA TYR A 293 -12.74 -37.44 -15.81
C TYR A 293 -14.07 -37.31 -16.59
N GLU A 294 -14.50 -36.09 -16.89
CA GLU A 294 -15.68 -35.80 -17.71
C GLU A 294 -15.56 -36.42 -19.10
N TRP A 295 -14.39 -36.38 -19.73
CA TRP A 295 -14.15 -36.99 -21.05
C TRP A 295 -14.29 -38.51 -21.00
N ILE A 296 -13.71 -39.14 -19.98
CA ILE A 296 -13.79 -40.62 -19.78
C ILE A 296 -15.23 -41.04 -19.50
N LYS A 297 -15.93 -40.31 -18.63
CA LYS A 297 -17.32 -40.64 -18.23
C LYS A 297 -18.38 -40.09 -19.17
N LYS A 298 -18.01 -39.30 -20.16
CA LYS A 298 -18.92 -38.58 -21.08
C LYS A 298 -20.01 -37.78 -20.33
N LYS A 299 -19.66 -37.19 -19.19
CA LYS A 299 -20.59 -36.49 -18.31
C LYS A 299 -20.02 -35.12 -17.96
N TYR A 300 -20.75 -34.04 -18.26
CA TYR A 300 -20.35 -32.69 -17.97
C TYR A 300 -20.82 -32.25 -16.57
N VAL A 301 -19.89 -31.70 -15.75
CA VAL A 301 -20.15 -31.24 -14.37
C VAL A 301 -20.20 -29.69 -14.36
N TRP A 302 -21.27 -29.14 -14.89
CA TRP A 302 -21.49 -27.71 -15.07
C TRP A 302 -21.47 -26.92 -13.75
N GLN A 303 -21.72 -27.57 -12.61
CA GLN A 303 -21.75 -26.94 -11.29
C GLN A 303 -20.39 -26.29 -10.93
N ILE A 304 -19.30 -26.92 -11.35
CA ILE A 304 -17.95 -26.37 -11.14
C ILE A 304 -17.75 -25.11 -11.98
N ASP A 305 -18.22 -25.08 -13.20
CA ASP A 305 -18.15 -23.89 -14.05
C ASP A 305 -19.01 -22.76 -13.48
N ALA A 306 -20.18 -23.08 -12.95
CA ALA A 306 -21.04 -22.11 -12.28
C ALA A 306 -20.34 -21.50 -11.05
N LEU A 307 -19.66 -22.32 -10.24
CA LEU A 307 -18.89 -21.85 -9.08
C LEU A 307 -17.72 -20.97 -9.52
N LEU A 308 -16.95 -21.38 -10.54
CA LEU A 308 -15.84 -20.58 -11.06
C LEU A 308 -16.31 -19.24 -11.62
N GLN A 309 -17.42 -19.23 -12.39
CA GLN A 309 -18.01 -18.00 -12.91
C GLN A 309 -18.54 -17.08 -11.80
N PHE A 310 -19.14 -17.66 -10.76
CA PHE A 310 -19.60 -16.91 -9.60
C PHE A 310 -18.43 -16.19 -8.92
N VAL A 311 -17.36 -16.92 -8.59
CA VAL A 311 -16.18 -16.37 -7.93
C VAL A 311 -15.48 -15.33 -8.83
N GLN A 312 -15.27 -15.66 -10.12
CA GLN A 312 -14.67 -14.75 -11.10
C GLN A 312 -15.47 -13.46 -11.22
N GLY A 313 -16.79 -13.55 -11.33
CA GLY A 313 -17.66 -12.38 -11.45
C GLY A 313 -17.75 -11.56 -10.17
N LEU A 314 -17.67 -12.20 -8.99
CA LEU A 314 -17.63 -11.48 -7.71
C LEU A 314 -16.34 -10.64 -7.56
N VAL A 315 -15.18 -11.24 -7.86
CA VAL A 315 -13.90 -10.51 -7.93
C VAL A 315 -13.99 -9.43 -9.02
N GLY A 316 -14.64 -9.75 -10.16
CA GLY A 316 -14.87 -8.83 -11.25
C GLY A 316 -15.70 -7.62 -10.87
N CYS A 317 -16.69 -7.75 -9.99
CA CYS A 317 -17.44 -6.60 -9.47
C CYS A 317 -16.53 -5.66 -8.67
N LEU A 318 -15.63 -6.22 -7.85
CA LEU A 318 -14.66 -5.42 -7.08
C LEU A 318 -13.69 -4.69 -8.01
N VAL A 319 -13.07 -5.41 -8.97
CA VAL A 319 -12.12 -4.81 -9.92
C VAL A 319 -12.80 -3.73 -10.77
N ALA A 320 -14.01 -3.99 -11.27
CA ALA A 320 -14.78 -3.02 -12.05
C ALA A 320 -15.15 -1.80 -11.19
N PHE A 321 -15.57 -2.02 -9.94
CA PHE A 321 -15.87 -0.91 -9.02
C PHE A 321 -14.62 -0.01 -8.83
N LEU A 322 -13.47 -0.60 -8.52
CA LEU A 322 -12.22 0.14 -8.35
C LEU A 322 -11.83 0.86 -9.66
N PHE A 323 -11.93 0.18 -10.80
CA PHE A 323 -11.58 0.74 -12.11
C PHE A 323 -12.40 1.98 -12.48
N PHE A 324 -13.73 1.95 -12.25
CA PHE A 324 -14.63 3.00 -12.70
C PHE A 324 -14.88 4.11 -11.67
N PHE A 325 -14.75 3.82 -10.38
CA PHE A 325 -15.19 4.73 -9.32
C PHE A 325 -14.07 5.14 -8.36
N SER A 326 -12.97 4.40 -8.28
CA SER A 326 -11.87 4.75 -7.38
C SER A 326 -10.96 5.82 -7.98
N VAL A 327 -10.58 6.80 -7.17
CA VAL A 327 -9.58 7.83 -7.52
C VAL A 327 -8.17 7.48 -7.02
N HIS A 328 -7.96 6.23 -6.55
CA HIS A 328 -6.62 5.77 -6.24
C HIS A 328 -5.74 5.78 -7.49
N PRO A 329 -4.46 6.19 -7.35
CA PRO A 329 -3.52 6.16 -8.46
C PRO A 329 -3.29 4.71 -8.92
N ALA A 330 -3.01 4.57 -10.21
CA ALA A 330 -2.69 3.30 -10.86
C ALA A 330 -3.80 2.22 -10.84
N VAL A 331 -5.00 2.52 -10.34
CA VAL A 331 -6.13 1.56 -10.30
C VAL A 331 -6.98 1.63 -11.58
N GLY A 332 -7.20 2.83 -12.12
CA GLY A 332 -8.02 3.08 -13.32
C GLY A 332 -7.40 2.57 -14.64
N SER A 333 -6.19 2.03 -14.62
CA SER A 333 -5.50 1.46 -15.80
C SER A 333 -5.41 -0.08 -15.74
N ASN A 334 -6.27 -0.74 -14.94
CA ASN A 334 -6.14 -2.16 -14.65
C ASN A 334 -6.67 -3.05 -15.79
N CYS A 335 -5.75 -3.64 -16.56
CA CYS A 335 -6.03 -4.58 -17.64
C CYS A 335 -6.65 -5.90 -17.17
N LEU A 336 -6.54 -6.24 -15.87
CA LEU A 336 -7.19 -7.41 -15.29
C LEU A 336 -8.72 -7.31 -15.31
N LEU A 337 -9.31 -6.15 -15.62
CA LEU A 337 -10.72 -6.00 -15.89
C LEU A 337 -11.20 -6.91 -17.05
N ALA A 338 -10.33 -7.26 -17.99
CA ALA A 338 -10.65 -8.23 -19.04
C ALA A 338 -10.86 -9.64 -18.46
N LEU A 339 -10.07 -10.04 -17.45
CA LEU A 339 -10.20 -11.33 -16.77
C LEU A 339 -11.30 -11.28 -15.70
N PHE A 340 -11.20 -10.31 -14.81
CA PHE A 340 -12.11 -10.14 -13.67
C PHE A 340 -13.10 -9.02 -13.98
N ASN A 341 -14.22 -9.37 -14.58
CA ASN A 341 -15.32 -8.46 -14.89
C ASN A 341 -16.66 -9.05 -14.41
N PRO A 342 -17.72 -8.24 -14.26
CA PRO A 342 -19.02 -8.71 -13.73
C PRO A 342 -19.80 -9.63 -14.66
N LEU A 343 -19.44 -9.77 -15.94
CA LEU A 343 -20.24 -10.50 -16.94
C LEU A 343 -20.47 -11.97 -16.57
N PRO A 344 -19.48 -12.76 -16.07
CA PRO A 344 -19.72 -14.13 -15.65
C PRO A 344 -20.82 -14.24 -14.59
N LEU A 345 -20.87 -13.31 -13.63
CA LEU A 345 -21.91 -13.27 -12.59
C LEU A 345 -23.27 -12.86 -13.17
N LEU A 346 -23.30 -11.86 -14.04
CA LEU A 346 -24.53 -11.42 -14.72
C LEU A 346 -25.12 -12.54 -15.59
N PHE A 347 -24.27 -13.29 -16.28
CA PHE A 347 -24.68 -14.37 -17.16
C PHE A 347 -24.99 -15.70 -16.45
N LEU A 348 -24.63 -15.82 -15.18
CA LEU A 348 -24.73 -17.07 -14.41
C LEU A 348 -26.11 -17.73 -14.44
N PRO A 349 -27.24 -17.02 -14.27
CA PRO A 349 -28.57 -17.64 -14.34
C PRO A 349 -28.87 -18.29 -15.70
N TRP A 350 -28.50 -17.59 -16.77
CA TRP A 350 -28.68 -18.14 -18.15
C TRP A 350 -27.72 -19.30 -18.39
N PHE A 351 -26.45 -19.19 -17.98
CA PHE A 351 -25.51 -20.29 -18.06
C PHE A 351 -26.07 -21.54 -17.39
N MET A 352 -26.55 -21.45 -16.14
CA MET A 352 -27.13 -22.58 -15.40
C MET A 352 -28.34 -23.18 -16.14
N LYS A 353 -29.27 -22.32 -16.63
CA LYS A 353 -30.44 -22.75 -17.39
C LYS A 353 -30.06 -23.55 -18.65
N TYR A 354 -29.06 -23.10 -19.40
CA TYR A 354 -28.62 -23.79 -20.62
C TYR A 354 -27.85 -25.08 -20.29
N ALA A 355 -26.94 -25.02 -19.33
CA ALA A 355 -26.08 -26.15 -18.94
C ALA A 355 -26.90 -27.33 -18.34
N THR A 356 -27.92 -27.05 -17.54
CA THR A 356 -28.85 -28.10 -17.02
C THR A 356 -29.63 -28.81 -18.12
N ASN A 357 -29.88 -28.14 -19.25
CA ASN A 357 -30.54 -28.72 -20.41
C ASN A 357 -29.55 -29.28 -21.46
N TYR A 358 -28.29 -29.42 -21.10
CA TYR A 358 -27.19 -29.85 -21.99
C TYR A 358 -27.08 -29.05 -23.30
N ARG A 359 -27.38 -27.76 -23.23
CA ARG A 359 -27.28 -26.80 -24.37
C ARG A 359 -26.13 -25.81 -24.16
N ARG A 360 -25.51 -25.42 -25.27
CA ARG A 360 -24.47 -24.36 -25.27
C ARG A 360 -25.08 -23.01 -24.90
N PHE A 361 -24.37 -22.28 -24.06
CA PHE A 361 -24.70 -20.92 -23.73
C PHE A 361 -23.78 -19.96 -24.53
N ALA A 362 -24.40 -19.12 -25.34
CA ALA A 362 -23.64 -18.19 -26.21
C ALA A 362 -22.74 -17.20 -25.45
N GLY A 363 -23.10 -16.87 -24.18
CA GLY A 363 -22.25 -16.03 -23.33
C GLY A 363 -20.86 -16.60 -23.05
N GLN A 364 -20.65 -17.91 -23.25
CA GLN A 364 -19.32 -18.54 -23.13
C GLN A 364 -18.36 -18.13 -24.27
N TYR A 365 -18.86 -17.70 -25.42
CA TYR A 365 -18.00 -17.08 -26.45
C TYR A 365 -17.49 -15.74 -25.99
N VAL A 366 -18.32 -14.93 -25.32
CA VAL A 366 -17.91 -13.64 -24.74
C VAL A 366 -16.84 -13.88 -23.68
N GLN A 367 -17.07 -14.87 -22.79
CA GLN A 367 -16.08 -15.22 -21.77
C GLN A 367 -14.75 -15.67 -22.40
N GLY A 368 -14.80 -16.57 -23.40
CA GLY A 368 -13.59 -17.01 -24.12
C GLY A 368 -12.84 -15.86 -24.79
N LEU A 369 -13.56 -14.90 -25.40
CA LEU A 369 -12.97 -13.68 -25.96
C LEU A 369 -12.29 -12.82 -24.89
N MET A 370 -12.95 -12.59 -23.76
CA MET A 370 -12.40 -11.80 -22.66
C MET A 370 -11.14 -12.45 -22.07
N LEU A 371 -11.14 -13.79 -21.92
CA LEU A 371 -9.94 -14.53 -21.48
C LEU A 371 -8.79 -14.41 -22.50
N ALA A 372 -9.07 -14.47 -23.80
CA ALA A 372 -8.07 -14.29 -24.86
C ALA A 372 -7.50 -12.86 -24.82
N VAL A 373 -8.36 -11.86 -24.66
CA VAL A 373 -7.94 -10.45 -24.50
C VAL A 373 -7.06 -10.29 -23.26
N ALA A 374 -7.47 -10.81 -22.11
CA ALA A 374 -6.69 -10.75 -20.89
C ALA A 374 -5.29 -11.39 -21.06
N LEU A 375 -5.25 -12.57 -21.68
CA LEU A 375 -3.99 -13.27 -21.97
C LEU A 375 -3.08 -12.43 -22.89
N LEU A 376 -3.62 -11.85 -23.95
CA LEU A 376 -2.85 -11.01 -24.87
C LEU A 376 -2.31 -9.75 -24.19
N LEU A 377 -3.13 -9.08 -23.36
CA LEU A 377 -2.70 -7.88 -22.64
C LEU A 377 -1.50 -8.16 -21.72
N GLY A 378 -1.51 -9.30 -21.01
CA GLY A 378 -0.39 -9.73 -20.17
C GLY A 378 0.84 -10.13 -21.00
N LEU A 379 0.66 -10.95 -22.05
CA LEU A 379 1.78 -11.41 -22.90
C LEU A 379 2.44 -10.28 -23.69
N CYS A 380 1.68 -9.26 -24.09
CA CYS A 380 2.20 -8.06 -24.73
C CYS A 380 2.90 -7.09 -23.76
N GLY A 381 2.92 -7.40 -22.46
CA GLY A 381 3.58 -6.55 -21.45
C GLY A 381 2.90 -5.21 -21.21
N LEU A 382 1.60 -5.07 -21.55
CA LEU A 382 0.84 -3.85 -21.27
C LEU A 382 0.60 -3.64 -19.77
N GLN A 383 0.53 -4.75 -19.02
CA GLN A 383 0.52 -4.77 -17.57
C GLN A 383 1.25 -6.03 -17.11
N HIS A 384 2.05 -5.91 -16.06
CA HIS A 384 2.67 -7.08 -15.42
C HIS A 384 1.58 -7.94 -14.75
N TYR A 385 1.52 -9.21 -15.12
CA TYR A 385 0.66 -10.21 -14.48
C TYR A 385 1.53 -11.20 -13.72
N PRO A 386 1.23 -11.47 -12.45
CA PRO A 386 1.89 -12.56 -11.72
C PRO A 386 1.51 -13.93 -12.31
N ALA A 387 2.34 -14.95 -12.07
CA ALA A 387 2.15 -16.30 -12.63
C ALA A 387 0.77 -16.89 -12.32
N GLU A 388 0.23 -16.59 -11.17
CA GLU A 388 -1.09 -17.01 -10.68
C GLU A 388 -2.23 -16.59 -11.62
N VAL A 389 -2.14 -15.42 -12.19
CA VAL A 389 -3.13 -14.90 -13.16
C VAL A 389 -3.16 -15.77 -14.40
N TYR A 390 -1.99 -16.19 -14.91
CA TYR A 390 -1.93 -17.09 -16.06
C TYR A 390 -2.49 -18.48 -15.74
N LEU A 391 -2.29 -19.00 -14.51
CA LEU A 391 -2.88 -20.26 -14.06
C LEU A 391 -4.42 -20.17 -13.99
N ILE A 392 -4.94 -19.04 -13.50
CA ILE A 392 -6.38 -18.77 -13.47
C ILE A 392 -6.95 -18.71 -14.89
N ILE A 393 -6.31 -17.97 -15.79
CA ILE A 393 -6.71 -17.89 -17.21
C ILE A 393 -6.74 -19.30 -17.82
N ALA A 394 -5.68 -20.10 -17.62
CA ALA A 394 -5.60 -21.46 -18.15
C ALA A 394 -6.74 -22.36 -17.62
N ALA A 395 -7.01 -22.31 -16.31
CA ALA A 395 -8.12 -23.07 -15.71
C ALA A 395 -9.48 -22.69 -16.33
N LEU A 396 -9.75 -21.40 -16.49
CA LEU A 396 -11.00 -20.90 -17.07
C LEU A 396 -11.11 -21.25 -18.57
N VAL A 397 -10.01 -21.18 -19.33
CA VAL A 397 -9.98 -21.58 -20.75
C VAL A 397 -10.30 -23.06 -20.89
N VAL A 398 -9.70 -23.93 -20.07
CA VAL A 398 -10.00 -25.38 -20.05
C VAL A 398 -11.50 -25.63 -19.86
N ARG A 399 -12.15 -24.87 -18.96
CA ARG A 399 -13.60 -25.02 -18.70
C ARG A 399 -14.46 -24.48 -19.84
N VAL A 400 -14.09 -23.36 -20.45
CA VAL A 400 -14.79 -22.85 -21.65
C VAL A 400 -14.71 -23.86 -22.80
N VAL A 401 -13.54 -24.47 -23.02
CA VAL A 401 -13.37 -25.53 -24.05
C VAL A 401 -14.22 -26.75 -23.70
N ALA A 402 -14.26 -27.20 -22.45
CA ALA A 402 -15.09 -28.30 -21.99
C ALA A 402 -16.59 -28.02 -22.26
N HIS A 403 -17.07 -26.82 -21.96
CA HIS A 403 -18.45 -26.39 -22.25
C HIS A 403 -18.83 -26.62 -23.72
N PHE A 404 -18.00 -26.15 -24.65
CA PHE A 404 -18.28 -26.32 -26.08
C PHE A 404 -18.12 -27.75 -26.59
N LYS A 405 -17.32 -28.58 -25.94
CA LYS A 405 -17.10 -29.97 -26.29
C LYS A 405 -18.28 -30.87 -25.86
N PHE A 406 -18.80 -30.63 -24.66
CA PHE A 406 -19.81 -31.53 -24.06
C PHE A 406 -21.25 -31.13 -24.35
N LEU A 407 -21.51 -29.86 -24.65
CA LEU A 407 -22.88 -29.38 -24.86
C LEU A 407 -23.20 -29.20 -26.34
N LYS A 408 -24.48 -29.43 -26.66
CA LYS A 408 -24.99 -29.30 -28.03
C LYS A 408 -25.42 -27.86 -28.32
N SER A 409 -25.41 -27.53 -29.59
CA SER A 409 -25.91 -26.23 -30.08
C SER A 409 -27.39 -26.07 -29.79
#